data_1b3ac78ba83960b229764a7c9275dee2
#
_entry.id   1b3ac78ba83960b229764a7c9275dee2
#
_cell.length_a   1.000
_cell.length_b   1.000
_cell.length_c   1.000
_cell.angle_alpha   90.00
_cell.angle_beta   90.00
_cell.angle_gamma   90.00
#
_symmetry.space_group_name_H-M   'P 1'
#
loop_
_entity.id
_entity.type
_entity.pdbx_description
1 polymer ?
#
loop_
_entity_poly.entity_id
_entity_poly.type
_entity_poly.pdbx_seq_one_letter_code
_entity_poly.pdbx_strand_id
1 'polypeptide(L)'
;VIGTAVGAVFWFILYPAPLFRAVGGLDIFLVVLTVDVILGPVLTLIVFRKGKKRLWLDLAVIACVQAAALAYGVATLYMGRPVFVAALGHRFDVIQASEVAADDLQASGQSLPAWGPKWVGIRPPDDPKVRSEMMFSGLAGVDYGHKPQFHTAISDMRAELLKEAKPIAELRA
;
A
#
# COMPACT_ATOMS: atom_id res chain seq x y z
N VAL A 1 14.79 -15.80 8.09
CA VAL A 1 15.29 -14.66 8.89
C VAL A 1 15.14 -13.34 8.13
N ILE A 2 15.63 -13.22 6.88
CA ILE A 2 15.54 -11.96 6.11
C ILE A 2 14.08 -11.60 5.79
N GLY A 3 13.28 -12.52 5.28
CA GLY A 3 11.86 -12.30 5.00
C GLY A 3 11.05 -11.88 6.22
N THR A 4 11.36 -12.43 7.39
CA THR A 4 10.70 -12.05 8.65
C THR A 4 11.06 -10.62 9.07
N ALA A 5 12.32 -10.22 8.90
CA ALA A 5 12.77 -8.85 9.20
C ALA A 5 12.12 -7.83 8.24
N VAL A 6 12.09 -8.14 6.95
CA VAL A 6 11.39 -7.32 5.94
C VAL A 6 9.92 -7.20 6.28
N GLY A 7 9.25 -8.32 6.59
CA GLY A 7 7.85 -8.33 7.00
C GLY A 7 7.56 -7.46 8.23
N ALA A 8 8.45 -7.48 9.22
CA ALA A 8 8.32 -6.62 10.40
C ALA A 8 8.40 -5.13 10.05
N VAL A 9 9.32 -4.73 9.17
CA VAL A 9 9.43 -3.34 8.70
C VAL A 9 8.14 -2.90 8.01
N PHE A 10 7.60 -3.72 7.12
CA PHE A 10 6.33 -3.41 6.45
C PHE A 10 5.17 -3.29 7.44
N TRP A 11 5.07 -4.24 8.38
CA TRP A 11 3.99 -4.26 9.38
C TRP A 11 3.99 -3.04 10.31
N PHE A 12 5.16 -2.65 10.82
CA PHE A 12 5.23 -1.60 11.85
C PHE A 12 5.41 -0.19 11.28
N ILE A 13 6.01 -0.05 10.10
CA ILE A 13 6.45 1.25 9.58
C ILE A 13 5.62 1.70 8.38
N LEU A 14 5.44 0.84 7.38
CA LEU A 14 4.78 1.20 6.13
C LEU A 14 3.27 1.01 6.18
N TYR A 15 2.80 0.05 6.98
CA TYR A 15 1.39 -0.31 7.10
C TYR A 15 0.94 -0.29 8.58
N PRO A 16 0.85 0.87 9.22
CA PRO A 16 0.41 0.92 10.61
C PRO A 16 -1.00 0.31 10.75
N ALA A 17 -1.19 -0.50 11.80
CA ALA A 17 -2.50 -1.09 12.08
C ALA A 17 -3.57 0.01 12.30
N PRO A 18 -4.79 -0.13 11.77
CA PRO A 18 -5.40 -1.32 11.13
C PRO A 18 -5.26 -1.39 9.60
N LEU A 19 -4.51 -0.47 8.96
CA LEU A 19 -4.49 -0.26 7.51
C LEU A 19 -3.95 -1.46 6.73
N PHE A 20 -3.03 -2.25 7.33
CA PHE A 20 -2.48 -3.45 6.69
C PHE A 20 -3.56 -4.44 6.24
N ARG A 21 -4.59 -4.62 7.07
CA ARG A 21 -5.73 -5.47 6.70
C ARG A 21 -6.67 -4.79 5.71
N ALA A 22 -6.88 -3.48 5.84
CA ALA A 22 -7.80 -2.73 4.99
C ALA A 22 -7.38 -2.73 3.50
N VAL A 23 -6.06 -2.73 3.23
CA VAL A 23 -5.53 -2.74 1.86
C VAL A 23 -5.17 -4.14 1.35
N GLY A 24 -5.57 -5.23 2.05
CA GLY A 24 -5.25 -6.60 1.64
C GLY A 24 -3.76 -6.97 1.76
N GLY A 25 -2.97 -6.20 2.51
CA GLY A 25 -1.52 -6.40 2.65
C GLY A 25 -1.17 -7.74 3.31
N LEU A 26 -2.04 -8.27 4.17
CA LEU A 26 -1.84 -9.57 4.82
C LEU A 26 -1.82 -10.71 3.81
N ASP A 27 -2.76 -10.71 2.85
CA ASP A 27 -2.87 -11.78 1.86
C ASP A 27 -1.65 -11.80 0.94
N ILE A 28 -1.22 -10.63 0.47
CA ILE A 28 0.00 -10.49 -0.35
C ILE A 28 1.23 -10.95 0.44
N PHE A 29 1.35 -10.53 1.69
CA PHE A 29 2.47 -10.92 2.56
C PHE A 29 2.52 -12.44 2.80
N LEU A 30 1.38 -13.07 3.07
CA LEU A 30 1.29 -14.51 3.27
C LEU A 30 1.66 -15.29 2.00
N VAL A 31 1.24 -14.82 0.83
CA VAL A 31 1.63 -15.43 -0.45
C VAL A 31 3.14 -15.35 -0.64
N VAL A 32 3.75 -14.18 -0.48
CA VAL A 32 5.20 -13.99 -0.61
C VAL A 32 5.97 -14.87 0.38
N LEU A 33 5.54 -14.88 1.65
CA LEU A 33 6.17 -15.69 2.70
C LEU A 33 6.05 -17.19 2.41
N THR A 34 4.89 -17.65 1.96
CA THR A 34 4.66 -19.07 1.63
C THR A 34 5.56 -19.52 0.48
N VAL A 35 5.65 -18.70 -0.57
CA VAL A 35 6.54 -18.95 -1.71
C VAL A 35 8.00 -19.04 -1.24
N ASP A 36 8.47 -18.11 -0.42
CA ASP A 36 9.87 -18.07 0.04
C ASP A 36 10.21 -19.26 0.97
N VAL A 37 9.31 -19.59 1.91
CA VAL A 37 9.51 -20.67 2.89
C VAL A 37 9.40 -22.06 2.25
N ILE A 38 8.53 -22.24 1.26
CA ILE A 38 8.33 -23.55 0.62
C ILE A 38 9.30 -23.75 -0.53
N LEU A 39 9.41 -22.80 -1.45
CA LEU A 39 10.24 -22.97 -2.66
C LEU A 39 11.73 -23.02 -2.33
N GLY A 40 12.21 -22.28 -1.33
CA GLY A 40 13.61 -22.27 -0.95
C GLY A 40 14.14 -23.66 -0.56
N PRO A 41 13.58 -24.30 0.48
CA PRO A 41 13.97 -25.66 0.87
C PRO A 41 13.72 -26.71 -0.22
N VAL A 42 12.58 -26.64 -0.93
CA VAL A 42 12.24 -27.61 -1.98
C VAL A 42 13.23 -27.55 -3.13
N LEU A 43 13.54 -26.36 -3.64
CA LEU A 43 14.54 -26.18 -4.69
C LEU A 43 15.93 -26.65 -4.24
N THR A 44 16.30 -26.34 -3.00
CA THR A 44 17.57 -26.79 -2.43
C THR A 44 17.63 -28.32 -2.35
N LEU A 45 16.56 -28.99 -1.91
CA LEU A 45 16.48 -30.45 -1.83
C LEU A 45 16.56 -31.11 -3.21
N ILE A 46 15.89 -30.55 -4.23
CA ILE A 46 15.91 -31.08 -5.60
C ILE A 46 17.31 -31.00 -6.21
N VAL A 47 18.00 -29.90 -5.98
CA VAL A 47 19.32 -29.63 -6.60
C VAL A 47 20.46 -30.23 -5.80
N PHE A 48 20.28 -30.43 -4.49
CA PHE A 48 21.34 -30.94 -3.63
C PHE A 48 21.63 -32.42 -3.92
N ARG A 49 22.82 -32.67 -4.50
CA ARG A 49 23.38 -33.99 -4.66
C ARG A 49 24.81 -34.04 -4.12
N LYS A 50 25.07 -34.91 -3.13
CA LYS A 50 26.44 -35.15 -2.60
C LYS A 50 27.39 -35.50 -3.73
N GLY A 51 28.54 -34.83 -3.81
CA GLY A 51 29.60 -35.11 -4.78
C GLY A 51 29.49 -34.40 -6.13
N LYS A 52 28.49 -33.55 -6.36
CA LYS A 52 28.37 -32.75 -7.59
C LYS A 52 29.46 -31.66 -7.62
N LYS A 53 30.33 -31.66 -8.63
CA LYS A 53 31.50 -30.73 -8.73
C LYS A 53 31.14 -29.26 -8.83
N ARG A 54 29.87 -28.90 -9.17
CA ARG A 54 29.40 -27.53 -9.35
C ARG A 54 28.19 -27.16 -8.48
N LEU A 55 28.06 -27.84 -7.32
CA LEU A 55 26.94 -27.61 -6.41
C LEU A 55 26.79 -26.13 -6.00
N TRP A 56 27.90 -25.41 -5.85
CA TRP A 56 27.90 -23.99 -5.49
C TRP A 56 27.23 -23.10 -6.55
N LEU A 57 27.38 -23.44 -7.86
CA LEU A 57 26.71 -22.72 -8.94
C LEU A 57 25.20 -22.92 -8.89
N ASP A 58 24.77 -24.14 -8.63
CA ASP A 58 23.33 -24.43 -8.51
C ASP A 58 22.71 -23.68 -7.33
N LEU A 59 23.40 -23.64 -6.19
CA LEU A 59 22.98 -22.89 -5.02
C LEU A 59 23.00 -21.37 -5.28
N ALA A 60 23.99 -20.88 -6.01
CA ALA A 60 24.05 -19.47 -6.40
C ALA A 60 22.87 -19.08 -7.30
N VAL A 61 22.50 -19.92 -8.27
CA VAL A 61 21.32 -19.68 -9.12
C VAL A 61 20.04 -19.63 -8.27
N ILE A 62 19.85 -20.59 -7.36
CA ILE A 62 18.70 -20.59 -6.45
C ILE A 62 18.68 -19.30 -5.62
N ALA A 63 19.81 -18.90 -5.03
CA ALA A 63 19.92 -17.68 -4.24
C ALA A 63 19.62 -16.43 -5.08
N CYS A 64 20.06 -16.35 -6.33
CA CYS A 64 19.75 -15.25 -7.23
C CYS A 64 18.25 -15.18 -7.56
N VAL A 65 17.61 -16.30 -7.84
CA VAL A 65 16.17 -16.37 -8.11
C VAL A 65 15.36 -15.92 -6.87
N GLN A 66 15.74 -16.41 -5.69
CA GLN A 66 15.09 -16.01 -4.44
C GLN A 66 15.29 -14.53 -4.14
N ALA A 67 16.50 -13.99 -4.34
CA ALA A 67 16.76 -12.57 -4.16
C ALA A 67 15.95 -11.71 -5.13
N ALA A 68 15.83 -12.13 -6.38
CA ALA A 68 15.01 -11.44 -7.37
C ALA A 68 13.51 -11.48 -7.00
N ALA A 69 13.00 -12.63 -6.57
CA ALA A 69 11.62 -12.78 -6.12
C ALA A 69 11.33 -11.92 -4.86
N LEU A 70 12.25 -11.91 -3.91
CA LEU A 70 12.14 -11.06 -2.71
C LEU A 70 12.15 -9.57 -3.09
N ALA A 71 13.06 -9.15 -3.96
CA ALA A 71 13.13 -7.76 -4.43
C ALA A 71 11.83 -7.33 -5.13
N TYR A 72 11.28 -8.20 -5.97
CA TYR A 72 9.99 -7.97 -6.63
C TYR A 72 8.85 -7.86 -5.59
N GLY A 73 8.78 -8.77 -4.62
CA GLY A 73 7.78 -8.74 -3.55
C GLY A 73 7.86 -7.47 -2.71
N VAL A 74 9.08 -7.06 -2.34
CA VAL A 74 9.32 -5.80 -1.60
C VAL A 74 8.88 -4.58 -2.42
N ALA A 75 9.23 -4.54 -3.71
CA ALA A 75 8.82 -3.45 -4.60
C ALA A 75 7.29 -3.37 -4.73
N THR A 76 6.62 -4.50 -4.89
CA THR A 76 5.16 -4.59 -4.98
C THR A 76 4.49 -4.10 -3.69
N LEU A 77 4.95 -4.56 -2.53
CA LEU A 77 4.47 -4.10 -1.24
C LEU A 77 4.72 -2.60 -1.04
N TYR A 78 5.88 -2.11 -1.45
CA TYR A 78 6.19 -0.68 -1.36
C TYR A 78 5.29 0.18 -2.23
N MET A 79 4.94 -0.27 -3.43
CA MET A 79 3.97 0.40 -4.31
C MET A 79 2.53 0.31 -3.80
N GLY A 80 2.17 -0.78 -3.13
CA GLY A 80 0.86 -0.96 -2.48
C GLY A 80 0.74 -0.28 -1.11
N ARG A 81 1.79 0.41 -0.60
CA ARG A 81 1.71 1.04 0.71
C ARG A 81 0.67 2.16 0.76
N PRO A 82 -0.07 2.30 1.88
CA PRO A 82 -0.96 3.43 2.06
C PRO A 82 -0.16 4.73 2.17
N VAL A 83 -0.49 5.71 1.34
CA VAL A 83 0.19 7.03 1.31
C VAL A 83 -0.70 8.15 1.81
N PHE A 84 -2.02 8.04 1.60
CA PHE A 84 -2.98 8.99 2.13
C PHE A 84 -4.15 8.28 2.81
N VAL A 85 -4.66 8.88 3.88
CA VAL A 85 -5.98 8.59 4.43
C VAL A 85 -6.81 9.84 4.19
N ALA A 86 -7.69 9.77 3.22
CA ALA A 86 -8.48 10.87 2.73
C ALA A 86 -9.85 10.91 3.40
N ALA A 87 -10.16 11.99 4.10
CA ALA A 87 -11.46 12.22 4.72
C ALA A 87 -12.38 12.94 3.72
N LEU A 88 -13.48 12.28 3.34
CA LEU A 88 -14.50 12.84 2.48
C LEU A 88 -15.89 12.67 3.13
N GLY A 89 -16.41 13.73 3.72
CA GLY A 89 -17.68 13.70 4.44
C GLY A 89 -17.68 12.65 5.57
N HIS A 90 -18.47 11.60 5.41
CA HIS A 90 -18.68 10.55 6.43
C HIS A 90 -17.76 9.33 6.27
N ARG A 91 -16.83 9.33 5.31
CA ARG A 91 -15.93 8.18 5.05
C ARG A 91 -14.46 8.58 5.04
N PHE A 92 -13.63 7.59 5.30
CA PHE A 92 -12.19 7.69 5.16
C PHE A 92 -11.74 6.67 4.12
N ASP A 93 -11.11 7.15 3.05
CA ASP A 93 -10.59 6.31 1.98
C ASP A 93 -9.07 6.16 2.15
N VAL A 94 -8.59 4.94 2.07
CA VAL A 94 -7.15 4.63 2.14
C VAL A 94 -6.61 4.56 0.73
N ILE A 95 -5.71 5.46 0.38
CA ILE A 95 -5.13 5.58 -0.95
C ILE A 95 -3.73 4.97 -0.94
N GLN A 96 -3.47 4.07 -1.88
CA GLN A 96 -2.17 3.43 -2.06
C GLN A 96 -1.26 4.24 -2.99
N ALA A 97 0.06 4.03 -2.88
CA ALA A 97 1.03 4.75 -3.72
C ALA A 97 0.84 4.45 -5.23
N SER A 98 0.41 3.23 -5.58
CA SER A 98 0.14 2.80 -6.95
C SER A 98 -1.12 3.44 -7.57
N GLU A 99 -1.99 4.00 -6.75
CA GLU A 99 -3.28 4.58 -7.18
C GLU A 99 -3.17 6.08 -7.49
N VAL A 100 -2.05 6.71 -7.13
CA VAL A 100 -1.82 8.14 -7.37
C VAL A 100 -1.00 8.33 -8.64
N ALA A 101 -1.58 8.98 -9.64
CA ALA A 101 -0.90 9.23 -10.90
C ALA A 101 0.26 10.24 -10.74
N ALA A 102 1.36 10.01 -11.45
CA ALA A 102 2.53 10.88 -11.40
C ALA A 102 2.23 12.32 -11.88
N ASP A 103 1.36 12.44 -12.88
CA ASP A 103 0.93 13.74 -13.42
C ASP A 103 0.13 14.55 -12.39
N ASP A 104 -0.73 13.90 -11.60
CA ASP A 104 -1.49 14.55 -10.52
C ASP A 104 -0.57 15.02 -9.38
N LEU A 105 0.50 14.29 -9.09
CA LEU A 105 1.52 14.71 -8.12
C LEU A 105 2.28 15.93 -8.61
N GLN A 106 2.69 15.95 -9.88
CA GLN A 106 3.38 17.10 -10.48
C GLN A 106 2.47 18.33 -10.51
N ALA A 107 1.22 18.17 -10.92
CA ALA A 107 0.25 19.26 -10.98
C ALA A 107 -0.04 19.88 -9.60
N SER A 108 -0.03 19.07 -8.53
CA SER A 108 -0.26 19.52 -7.16
C SER A 108 1.00 20.03 -6.46
N GLY A 109 2.20 19.81 -7.01
CA GLY A 109 3.47 20.08 -6.36
C GLY A 109 3.72 19.23 -5.11
N GLN A 110 2.97 18.16 -4.91
CA GLN A 110 3.09 17.26 -3.76
C GLN A 110 3.96 16.05 -4.11
N SER A 111 4.53 15.44 -3.06
CA SER A 111 5.26 14.18 -3.16
C SER A 111 4.59 13.11 -2.29
N LEU A 112 4.73 11.86 -2.69
CA LEU A 112 4.26 10.74 -1.88
C LEU A 112 5.06 10.66 -0.58
N PRO A 113 4.40 10.48 0.58
CA PRO A 113 5.10 10.22 1.83
C PRO A 113 5.89 8.91 1.71
N ALA A 114 7.15 8.94 2.16
CA ALA A 114 8.02 7.74 2.15
C ALA A 114 7.61 6.75 3.25
N TRP A 115 7.11 7.26 4.38
CA TRP A 115 6.80 6.48 5.58
C TRP A 115 5.39 6.80 6.08
N GLY A 116 4.57 5.75 6.22
CA GLY A 116 3.20 5.85 6.73
C GLY A 116 2.28 6.74 5.89
N PRO A 117 0.97 6.70 6.13
CA PRO A 117 0.03 7.54 5.42
C PRO A 117 -0.06 8.95 6.04
N LYS A 118 -0.24 9.94 5.18
CA LYS A 118 -0.60 11.30 5.57
C LYS A 118 -2.13 11.42 5.62
N TRP A 119 -2.65 11.95 6.72
CA TRP A 119 -4.08 12.24 6.85
C TRP A 119 -4.41 13.55 6.16
N VAL A 120 -5.36 13.51 5.24
CA VAL A 120 -5.78 14.67 4.44
C VAL A 120 -7.29 14.79 4.43
N GLY A 121 -7.77 16.03 4.39
CA GLY A 121 -9.16 16.32 4.06
C GLY A 121 -9.34 16.43 2.55
N ILE A 122 -10.53 16.18 2.05
CA ILE A 122 -10.88 16.35 0.63
C ILE A 122 -11.84 17.51 0.52
N ARG A 123 -11.47 18.50 -0.30
CA ARG A 123 -12.36 19.59 -0.69
C ARG A 123 -12.70 19.47 -2.17
N PRO A 124 -13.92 19.01 -2.52
CA PRO A 124 -14.36 18.97 -3.90
C PRO A 124 -14.30 20.36 -4.56
N PRO A 125 -13.98 20.45 -5.85
CA PRO A 125 -13.93 21.72 -6.56
C PRO A 125 -15.32 22.36 -6.69
N ASP A 126 -15.36 23.68 -6.74
CA ASP A 126 -16.62 24.42 -6.98
C ASP A 126 -17.05 24.40 -8.44
N ASP A 127 -16.11 24.18 -9.38
CA ASP A 127 -16.40 24.14 -10.81
C ASP A 127 -17.26 22.91 -11.16
N PRO A 128 -18.48 23.13 -11.70
CA PRO A 128 -19.38 22.04 -12.09
C PRO A 128 -18.82 21.11 -13.15
N LYS A 129 -17.95 21.61 -14.06
CA LYS A 129 -17.31 20.80 -15.11
C LYS A 129 -16.35 19.78 -14.49
N VAL A 130 -15.45 20.27 -13.60
CA VAL A 130 -14.48 19.40 -12.92
C VAL A 130 -15.22 18.38 -12.02
N ARG A 131 -16.32 18.81 -11.40
CA ARG A 131 -17.15 17.90 -10.60
C ARG A 131 -17.79 16.80 -11.44
N SER A 132 -18.27 17.14 -12.63
CA SER A 132 -18.83 16.16 -13.58
C SER A 132 -17.75 15.19 -14.08
N GLU A 133 -16.57 15.67 -14.44
CA GLU A 133 -15.43 14.82 -14.85
C GLU A 133 -15.04 13.85 -13.75
N MET A 134 -14.97 14.31 -12.50
CA MET A 134 -14.67 13.47 -11.35
C MET A 134 -15.74 12.41 -11.07
N MET A 135 -17.02 12.74 -11.32
CA MET A 135 -18.10 11.75 -11.20
C MET A 135 -17.91 10.60 -12.20
N PHE A 136 -17.52 10.90 -13.45
CA PHE A 136 -17.20 9.86 -14.43
C PHE A 136 -15.92 9.09 -14.08
N SER A 137 -14.88 9.76 -13.57
CA SER A 137 -13.66 9.12 -13.08
C SER A 137 -13.95 8.17 -11.92
N GLY A 138 -14.91 8.54 -11.05
CA GLY A 138 -15.38 7.70 -9.95
C GLY A 138 -15.95 6.35 -10.39
N LEU A 139 -16.60 6.31 -11.56
CA LEU A 139 -17.08 5.06 -12.18
C LEU A 139 -15.92 4.15 -12.60
N ALA A 140 -14.76 4.73 -12.89
CA ALA A 140 -13.52 4.00 -13.20
C ALA A 140 -12.67 3.71 -11.95
N GLY A 141 -13.20 4.01 -10.75
CA GLY A 141 -12.50 3.77 -9.47
C GLY A 141 -11.56 4.89 -9.04
N VAL A 142 -11.49 6.01 -9.75
CA VAL A 142 -10.65 7.16 -9.40
C VAL A 142 -11.51 8.26 -8.77
N ASP A 143 -11.43 8.38 -7.44
CA ASP A 143 -12.17 9.39 -6.68
C ASP A 143 -11.26 10.59 -6.31
N TYR A 144 -11.81 11.62 -5.71
CA TYR A 144 -11.11 12.84 -5.25
C TYR A 144 -9.89 12.54 -4.37
N GLY A 145 -9.94 11.47 -3.57
CA GLY A 145 -8.84 11.03 -2.72
C GLY A 145 -7.56 10.69 -3.49
N HIS A 146 -7.69 10.19 -4.73
CA HIS A 146 -6.56 9.82 -5.60
C HIS A 146 -5.86 11.03 -6.23
N LYS A 147 -6.47 12.23 -6.11
CA LYS A 147 -5.98 13.46 -6.75
C LYS A 147 -5.49 14.47 -5.70
N PRO A 148 -4.16 14.57 -5.50
CA PRO A 148 -3.57 15.44 -4.48
C PRO A 148 -3.95 16.92 -4.58
N GLN A 149 -4.36 17.39 -5.75
CA GLN A 149 -4.82 18.75 -5.96
C GLN A 149 -6.07 19.13 -5.15
N PHE A 150 -6.85 18.13 -4.72
CA PHE A 150 -8.05 18.35 -3.88
C PHE A 150 -7.78 18.11 -2.40
N HIS A 151 -6.53 17.77 -2.04
CA HIS A 151 -6.16 17.56 -0.66
C HIS A 151 -6.04 18.89 0.10
N THR A 152 -6.60 18.93 1.29
CA THR A 152 -6.47 20.01 2.27
C THR A 152 -5.99 19.48 3.62
N ALA A 153 -5.64 20.34 4.55
CA ALA A 153 -5.31 19.90 5.89
C ALA A 153 -6.54 19.28 6.57
N ILE A 154 -6.37 18.12 7.22
CA ILE A 154 -7.49 17.46 7.91
C ILE A 154 -8.09 18.35 9.02
N SER A 155 -7.28 19.23 9.61
CA SER A 155 -7.73 20.23 10.58
C SER A 155 -8.84 21.13 10.05
N ASP A 156 -8.80 21.44 8.75
CA ASP A 156 -9.76 22.34 8.12
C ASP A 156 -11.13 21.69 7.93
N MET A 157 -11.16 20.34 7.92
CA MET A 157 -12.37 19.52 7.83
C MET A 157 -12.93 19.13 9.21
N ARG A 158 -12.27 19.52 10.29
CA ARG A 158 -12.63 19.07 11.65
C ARG A 158 -14.08 19.34 12.03
N ALA A 159 -14.58 20.55 11.73
CA ALA A 159 -15.94 20.94 12.08
C ALA A 159 -16.98 20.10 11.32
N GLU A 160 -16.69 19.76 10.06
CA GLU A 160 -17.54 18.94 9.20
C GLU A 160 -17.53 17.48 9.65
N LEU A 161 -16.34 16.93 9.89
CA LEU A 161 -16.15 15.56 10.38
C LEU A 161 -16.83 15.33 11.75
N LEU A 162 -16.79 16.32 12.64
CA LEU A 162 -17.43 16.22 13.95
C LEU A 162 -18.96 16.25 13.89
N LYS A 163 -19.54 16.87 12.84
CA LYS A 163 -21.01 16.83 12.64
C LYS A 163 -21.50 15.44 12.25
N GLU A 164 -20.67 14.69 11.50
CA GLU A 164 -20.99 13.36 11.02
C GLU A 164 -20.50 12.24 11.99
N ALA A 165 -19.69 12.61 12.99
CA ALA A 165 -19.11 11.66 13.93
C ALA A 165 -20.19 11.05 14.84
N LYS A 166 -20.21 9.72 14.94
CA LYS A 166 -21.08 8.99 15.87
C LYS A 166 -20.34 8.68 17.17
N PRO A 167 -21.05 8.62 18.30
CA PRO A 167 -20.45 8.20 19.57
C PRO A 167 -19.85 6.80 19.49
N ILE A 168 -18.68 6.60 20.10
CA ILE A 168 -18.00 5.27 20.11
C ILE A 168 -18.89 4.16 20.72
N ALA A 169 -19.82 4.53 21.60
CA ALA A 169 -20.76 3.59 22.20
C ALA A 169 -21.65 2.88 21.15
N GLU A 170 -21.97 3.54 20.03
CA GLU A 170 -22.75 2.96 18.94
C GLU A 170 -21.95 1.91 18.11
N LEU A 171 -20.61 1.93 18.18
CA LEU A 171 -19.77 0.97 17.47
C LEU A 171 -19.64 -0.38 18.19
N ARG A 172 -20.12 -0.48 19.42
CA ARG A 172 -20.05 -1.71 20.25
C ARG A 172 -21.36 -2.48 20.28
N ALA A 173 -22.38 -2.01 19.61
CA ALA A 173 -23.65 -2.68 19.41
C ALA A 173 -23.69 -3.43 18.09
#